data_e406a22343bb512fe00b71d0237cd33b
#
_entry.id   e406a22343bb512fe00b71d0237cd33b
#
_cell.length_a   1.000
_cell.length_b   1.000
_cell.length_c   1.000
_cell.angle_alpha   90.00
_cell.angle_beta   90.00
_cell.angle_gamma   90.00
#
_symmetry.space_group_name_H-M   'P 1'
#
loop_
_entity.id
_entity.type
_entity.pdbx_description
1 polymer ?
#
loop_
_entity_poly.entity_id
_entity_poly.type
_entity_poly.pdbx_seq_one_letter_code
_entity_poly.pdbx_strand_id
1 'polypeptide(L)'
;MAAALLAGLVLDALSADKRINILAPPILAILLWNLTVYLLVAIHALAGGGRGPQPPPGGLLKPMQRLLARLMMGLPRSLLKPDAASPLALFVRQWLALSGALNAARAAAVMHRAAAAFAIGAVAGLYVRGLAFEYVAGWESTFLNVGVVGALLKVVLGPASFLTGIGLPDEARLAAMRLPGGVGENAAGWIHLYAVTVLLVVVVPRIALGGFQSLRARRLAANLPVPLTDGYFQNLRRLHTGHAARVRVLPYSYQPSPPGLDGLRRLMQQVYGNEVQLSILPPVPLGGEDHLETVGREPVALTLALFSLSATPEYENHANFVAALVGALPANAAVVAVVDESAFIRRFGATSERLGERRATWRRILSNRVDIEPVFVSLESEDMGDAGRKLSEVLDEISGRVVQNARFRAGAKASA
;
A
#
# COMPACT_ATOMS: atom_id res chain seq x y z
N MET A 1 -19.70 -15.30 2.05
CA MET A 1 -19.69 -16.74 2.36
C MET A 1 -21.05 -17.35 2.03
N ALA A 2 -22.17 -16.85 2.57
CA ALA A 2 -23.50 -17.36 2.28
C ALA A 2 -23.80 -17.45 0.78
N ALA A 3 -23.54 -16.39 0.00
CA ALA A 3 -23.73 -16.41 -1.44
C ALA A 3 -22.93 -17.51 -2.17
N ALA A 4 -21.68 -17.76 -1.72
CA ALA A 4 -20.87 -18.83 -2.30
C ALA A 4 -21.41 -20.22 -1.97
N LEU A 5 -21.88 -20.42 -0.74
CA LEU A 5 -22.51 -21.67 -0.33
C LEU A 5 -23.81 -21.92 -1.11
N LEU A 6 -24.67 -20.89 -1.23
CA LEU A 6 -25.91 -20.99 -2.02
C LEU A 6 -25.64 -21.24 -3.50
N ALA A 7 -24.63 -20.58 -4.07
CA ALA A 7 -24.23 -20.83 -5.45
C ALA A 7 -23.76 -22.29 -5.66
N GLY A 8 -23.02 -22.85 -4.70
CA GLY A 8 -22.66 -24.25 -4.72
C GLY A 8 -23.89 -25.19 -4.59
N LEU A 9 -24.80 -24.89 -3.68
CA LEU A 9 -26.01 -25.68 -3.44
C LEU A 9 -26.92 -25.77 -4.70
N VAL A 10 -27.03 -24.65 -5.41
CA VAL A 10 -27.86 -24.52 -6.62
C VAL A 10 -27.15 -25.04 -7.87
N LEU A 11 -25.83 -25.30 -7.77
CA LEU A 11 -25.09 -25.83 -8.90
C LEU A 11 -25.70 -27.15 -9.37
N ASP A 12 -26.38 -27.10 -10.52
CA ASP A 12 -26.98 -28.27 -11.10
C ASP A 12 -25.91 -29.08 -11.85
N ALA A 13 -25.39 -30.03 -11.12
CA ALA A 13 -24.33 -30.91 -11.59
C ALA A 13 -24.89 -32.20 -12.21
N LEU A 14 -26.20 -32.32 -12.21
CA LEU A 14 -26.86 -33.58 -12.50
C LEU A 14 -27.69 -33.48 -13.79
N SER A 15 -27.45 -34.44 -14.66
CA SER A 15 -28.25 -34.59 -15.90
C SER A 15 -29.73 -34.82 -15.59
N ALA A 16 -30.60 -34.36 -16.47
CA ALA A 16 -32.06 -34.61 -16.42
C ALA A 16 -32.39 -36.11 -16.36
N ASP A 17 -31.48 -36.97 -16.83
CA ASP A 17 -31.65 -38.44 -16.88
C ASP A 17 -31.34 -39.14 -15.55
N LYS A 18 -31.15 -38.43 -14.44
CA LYS A 18 -30.80 -38.95 -13.11
C LYS A 18 -29.53 -39.88 -13.11
N ARG A 19 -28.63 -39.68 -14.09
CA ARG A 19 -27.37 -40.40 -14.21
C ARG A 19 -26.21 -39.50 -13.81
N ILE A 20 -25.35 -40.03 -12.99
CA ILE A 20 -24.08 -39.35 -12.60
C ILE A 20 -22.93 -39.97 -13.38
N ASN A 21 -22.34 -39.23 -14.29
CA ASN A 21 -21.08 -39.64 -14.88
C ASN A 21 -19.91 -39.35 -13.91
N ILE A 22 -19.29 -40.42 -13.36
CA ILE A 22 -18.22 -40.28 -12.36
C ILE A 22 -16.94 -39.65 -12.92
N LEU A 23 -16.81 -39.51 -14.23
CA LEU A 23 -15.68 -38.83 -14.88
C LEU A 23 -16.01 -37.41 -15.34
N ALA A 24 -17.28 -36.99 -15.23
CA ALA A 24 -17.70 -35.71 -15.78
C ALA A 24 -17.49 -34.53 -14.82
N PRO A 25 -17.31 -33.31 -15.36
CA PRO A 25 -17.52 -32.09 -14.58
C PRO A 25 -18.91 -32.13 -13.91
N PRO A 26 -19.10 -31.49 -12.73
CA PRO A 26 -18.25 -30.42 -12.19
C PRO A 26 -17.25 -30.85 -11.12
N ILE A 27 -17.36 -32.06 -10.55
CA ILE A 27 -16.54 -32.44 -9.38
C ILE A 27 -15.08 -32.57 -9.76
N LEU A 28 -14.75 -33.25 -10.84
CA LEU A 28 -13.37 -33.33 -11.34
C LEU A 28 -12.83 -31.97 -11.72
N ALA A 29 -13.65 -31.08 -12.29
CA ALA A 29 -13.23 -29.72 -12.61
C ALA A 29 -12.92 -28.91 -11.35
N ILE A 30 -13.71 -29.08 -10.28
CA ILE A 30 -13.41 -28.44 -8.97
C ILE A 30 -12.09 -28.97 -8.42
N LEU A 31 -11.84 -30.26 -8.46
CA LEU A 31 -10.60 -30.87 -7.98
C LEU A 31 -9.39 -30.37 -8.78
N LEU A 32 -9.47 -30.44 -10.11
CA LEU A 32 -8.39 -30.02 -11.01
C LEU A 32 -8.09 -28.53 -10.86
N TRP A 33 -9.12 -27.68 -10.78
CA TRP A 33 -8.96 -26.24 -10.55
C TRP A 33 -8.26 -25.94 -9.21
N ASN A 34 -8.63 -26.64 -8.15
CA ASN A 34 -8.02 -26.46 -6.85
C ASN A 34 -6.56 -26.92 -6.84
N LEU A 35 -6.27 -28.06 -7.47
CA LEU A 35 -4.89 -28.57 -7.63
C LEU A 35 -4.03 -27.56 -8.41
N THR A 36 -4.54 -27.00 -9.50
CA THR A 36 -3.87 -25.94 -10.27
C THR A 36 -3.57 -24.72 -9.41
N VAL A 37 -4.54 -24.26 -8.60
CA VAL A 37 -4.33 -23.13 -7.69
C VAL A 37 -3.26 -23.45 -6.65
N TYR A 38 -3.23 -24.67 -6.09
CA TYR A 38 -2.21 -25.05 -5.11
C TYR A 38 -0.81 -25.12 -5.74
N LEU A 39 -0.72 -25.63 -6.96
CA LEU A 39 0.53 -25.65 -7.71
C LEU A 39 1.04 -24.21 -7.95
N LEU A 40 0.18 -23.31 -8.38
CA LEU A 40 0.55 -21.90 -8.58
C LEU A 40 0.98 -21.23 -7.28
N VAL A 41 0.30 -21.49 -6.16
CA VAL A 41 0.69 -21.00 -4.83
C VAL A 41 2.05 -21.55 -4.42
N ALA A 42 2.30 -22.84 -4.63
CA ALA A 42 3.57 -23.48 -4.32
C ALA A 42 4.71 -22.94 -5.18
N ILE A 43 4.52 -22.81 -6.50
CA ILE A 43 5.50 -22.20 -7.42
C ILE A 43 5.81 -20.77 -6.98
N HIS A 44 4.81 -19.99 -6.65
CA HIS A 44 5.00 -18.61 -6.19
C HIS A 44 5.78 -18.55 -4.85
N ALA A 45 5.49 -19.45 -3.93
CA ALA A 45 6.21 -19.55 -2.65
C ALA A 45 7.68 -19.94 -2.84
N LEU A 46 7.97 -20.88 -3.74
CA LEU A 46 9.32 -21.34 -4.05
C LEU A 46 10.13 -20.31 -4.85
N ALA A 47 9.50 -19.65 -5.83
CA ALA A 47 10.14 -18.63 -6.66
C ALA A 47 10.38 -17.30 -5.92
N GLY A 48 9.62 -17.01 -4.85
CA GLY A 48 9.67 -15.76 -4.08
C GLY A 48 10.60 -15.76 -2.86
N GLY A 49 11.38 -16.83 -2.66
CA GLY A 49 12.18 -17.07 -1.43
C GLY A 49 13.33 -16.11 -1.14
N GLY A 50 13.48 -14.96 -1.80
CA GLY A 50 14.60 -14.05 -1.58
C GLY A 50 14.31 -12.56 -1.73
N ARG A 51 13.14 -12.17 -2.14
CA ARG A 51 12.78 -10.76 -2.31
C ARG A 51 11.48 -10.47 -1.59
N GLY A 52 11.46 -9.38 -0.81
CA GLY A 52 10.26 -8.90 -0.13
C GLY A 52 9.06 -8.80 -1.07
N PRO A 53 7.83 -8.68 -0.55
CA PRO A 53 6.62 -8.80 -1.34
C PRO A 53 6.50 -7.65 -2.36
N GLN A 54 7.22 -7.79 -3.48
CA GLN A 54 6.90 -7.00 -4.66
C GLN A 54 5.69 -7.66 -5.31
N PRO A 55 4.64 -6.91 -5.63
CA PRO A 55 3.58 -7.43 -6.47
C PRO A 55 4.20 -7.84 -7.81
N PRO A 56 3.84 -9.02 -8.36
CA PRO A 56 4.38 -9.47 -9.63
C PRO A 56 4.19 -8.39 -10.71
N PRO A 57 5.21 -8.14 -11.55
CA PRO A 57 5.12 -7.13 -12.58
C PRO A 57 4.00 -7.50 -13.55
N GLY A 58 3.02 -6.62 -13.65
CA GLY A 58 2.08 -6.45 -14.72
C GLY A 58 1.44 -7.72 -15.29
N GLY A 59 0.28 -8.09 -14.82
CA GLY A 59 -0.56 -9.14 -15.39
C GLY A 59 -2.02 -8.94 -14.98
N LEU A 60 -2.81 -9.97 -15.19
CA LEU A 60 -4.24 -10.08 -14.85
C LEU A 60 -4.59 -9.74 -13.38
N LEU A 61 -3.60 -9.75 -12.47
CA LEU A 61 -3.78 -9.42 -11.05
C LEU A 61 -4.03 -7.94 -10.78
N LYS A 62 -3.49 -7.01 -11.62
CA LYS A 62 -3.73 -5.58 -11.43
C LYS A 62 -5.19 -5.16 -11.59
N PRO A 63 -5.92 -5.60 -12.65
CA PRO A 63 -7.34 -5.30 -12.77
C PRO A 63 -8.16 -5.98 -11.67
N MET A 64 -7.80 -7.19 -11.25
CA MET A 64 -8.49 -7.90 -10.17
C MET A 64 -8.27 -7.23 -8.81
N GLN A 65 -7.05 -6.76 -8.50
CA GLN A 65 -6.78 -5.99 -7.29
C GLN A 65 -7.54 -4.65 -7.28
N ARG A 66 -7.64 -3.97 -8.43
CA ARG A 66 -8.44 -2.75 -8.57
C ARG A 66 -9.94 -3.02 -8.39
N LEU A 67 -10.44 -4.13 -8.96
CA LEU A 67 -11.83 -4.55 -8.78
C LEU A 67 -12.12 -4.88 -7.31
N LEU A 68 -11.22 -5.61 -6.66
CA LEU A 68 -11.36 -5.98 -5.25
C LEU A 68 -11.28 -4.75 -4.32
N ALA A 69 -10.37 -3.83 -4.60
CA ALA A 69 -10.26 -2.56 -3.88
C ALA A 69 -11.56 -1.74 -4.02
N ARG A 70 -12.18 -1.75 -5.19
CA ARG A 70 -13.49 -1.12 -5.41
C ARG A 70 -14.60 -1.75 -4.59
N LEU A 71 -14.69 -3.07 -4.63
CA LEU A 71 -15.73 -3.83 -3.91
C LEU A 71 -15.57 -3.70 -2.39
N MET A 72 -14.34 -3.69 -1.88
CA MET A 72 -14.07 -3.61 -0.44
C MET A 72 -14.15 -2.19 0.13
N MET A 73 -13.89 -1.15 -0.67
CA MET A 73 -13.86 0.24 -0.21
C MET A 73 -15.02 1.10 -0.73
N GLY A 74 -15.86 0.57 -1.60
CA GLY A 74 -16.97 1.34 -2.19
C GLY A 74 -16.53 2.58 -2.98
N LEU A 75 -15.27 2.62 -3.48
CA LEU A 75 -14.67 3.80 -4.07
C LEU A 75 -15.16 4.04 -5.51
N PRO A 76 -15.56 5.27 -5.86
CA PRO A 76 -15.96 5.61 -7.22
C PRO A 76 -14.79 5.52 -8.21
N ARG A 77 -15.11 5.19 -9.45
CA ARG A 77 -14.11 4.99 -10.53
C ARG A 77 -13.22 6.22 -10.78
N SER A 78 -13.76 7.41 -10.53
CA SER A 78 -13.06 8.69 -10.71
C SER A 78 -11.82 8.85 -9.83
N LEU A 79 -11.83 8.30 -8.60
CA LEU A 79 -10.71 8.40 -7.65
C LEU A 79 -9.54 7.45 -7.97
N LEU A 80 -9.76 6.47 -8.84
CA LEU A 80 -8.75 5.48 -9.21
C LEU A 80 -8.08 5.78 -10.55
N LYS A 81 -8.46 6.88 -11.23
CA LYS A 81 -7.81 7.32 -12.46
C LYS A 81 -6.41 7.85 -12.15
N PRO A 82 -5.39 7.57 -13.01
CA PRO A 82 -4.02 8.07 -12.81
C PRO A 82 -3.94 9.59 -12.75
N ASP A 83 -4.81 10.28 -13.52
CA ASP A 83 -4.80 11.72 -13.72
C ASP A 83 -5.70 12.50 -12.74
N ALA A 84 -6.30 11.82 -11.76
CA ALA A 84 -7.12 12.50 -10.78
C ALA A 84 -6.25 13.33 -9.83
N ALA A 85 -6.29 14.65 -10.00
CA ALA A 85 -5.49 15.63 -9.22
C ALA A 85 -6.11 15.99 -7.86
N SER A 86 -7.25 15.40 -7.47
CA SER A 86 -7.88 15.73 -6.19
C SER A 86 -7.07 15.21 -5.00
N PRO A 87 -7.02 15.95 -3.86
CA PRO A 87 -6.34 15.50 -2.64
C PRO A 87 -6.82 14.11 -2.17
N LEU A 88 -8.11 13.83 -2.32
CA LEU A 88 -8.70 12.52 -1.98
C LEU A 88 -8.15 11.40 -2.88
N ALA A 89 -7.99 11.64 -4.18
CA ALA A 89 -7.40 10.65 -5.09
C ALA A 89 -5.94 10.38 -4.76
N LEU A 90 -5.19 11.41 -4.38
CA LEU A 90 -3.81 11.28 -3.92
C LEU A 90 -3.74 10.44 -2.64
N PHE A 91 -4.55 10.74 -1.65
CA PHE A 91 -4.66 9.97 -0.41
C PHE A 91 -4.99 8.50 -0.67
N VAL A 92 -6.03 8.22 -1.49
CA VAL A 92 -6.44 6.85 -1.83
C VAL A 92 -5.29 6.09 -2.50
N ARG A 93 -4.56 6.70 -3.43
CA ARG A 93 -3.40 6.07 -4.07
C ARG A 93 -2.29 5.75 -3.09
N GLN A 94 -1.97 6.68 -2.21
CA GLN A 94 -0.95 6.48 -1.17
C GLN A 94 -1.36 5.39 -0.19
N TRP A 95 -2.61 5.42 0.26
CA TRP A 95 -3.17 4.41 1.14
C TRP A 95 -3.16 3.02 0.51
N LEU A 96 -3.56 2.89 -0.77
CA LEU A 96 -3.53 1.63 -1.50
C LEU A 96 -2.10 1.09 -1.67
N ALA A 97 -1.13 1.96 -1.90
CA ALA A 97 0.27 1.58 -1.98
C ALA A 97 0.80 1.05 -0.62
N LEU A 98 0.46 1.72 0.46
CA LEU A 98 0.85 1.35 1.83
C LEU A 98 0.16 0.07 2.31
N SER A 99 -1.15 -0.03 2.07
CA SER A 99 -2.00 -1.13 2.54
C SER A 99 -2.09 -2.30 1.54
N GLY A 100 -1.38 -2.24 0.42
CA GLY A 100 -1.50 -3.21 -0.68
C GLY A 100 -1.30 -4.65 -0.24
N ALA A 101 -0.24 -4.94 0.52
CA ALA A 101 0.04 -6.27 1.04
C ALA A 101 -1.04 -6.76 2.03
N LEU A 102 -1.53 -5.88 2.90
CA LEU A 102 -2.62 -6.14 3.83
C LEU A 102 -3.92 -6.47 3.10
N ASN A 103 -4.28 -5.64 2.12
CA ASN A 103 -5.51 -5.83 1.35
C ASN A 103 -5.44 -7.10 0.49
N ALA A 104 -4.27 -7.43 -0.08
CA ALA A 104 -4.06 -8.68 -0.79
C ALA A 104 -4.25 -9.91 0.11
N ALA A 105 -3.70 -9.88 1.33
CA ALA A 105 -3.87 -10.96 2.30
C ALA A 105 -5.34 -11.12 2.75
N ARG A 106 -6.05 -10.02 3.00
CA ARG A 106 -7.49 -10.04 3.32
C ARG A 106 -8.32 -10.60 2.18
N ALA A 107 -8.04 -10.17 0.96
CA ALA A 107 -8.71 -10.67 -0.24
C ALA A 107 -8.50 -12.16 -0.44
N ALA A 108 -7.26 -12.64 -0.33
CA ALA A 108 -6.94 -14.05 -0.42
C ALA A 108 -7.67 -14.88 0.66
N ALA A 109 -7.73 -14.39 1.91
CA ALA A 109 -8.47 -15.04 2.98
C ALA A 109 -9.96 -15.19 2.66
N VAL A 110 -10.58 -14.13 2.13
CA VAL A 110 -11.99 -14.15 1.68
C VAL A 110 -12.19 -15.15 0.55
N MET A 111 -11.31 -15.14 -0.47
CA MET A 111 -11.43 -16.03 -1.62
C MET A 111 -11.29 -17.50 -1.23
N HIS A 112 -10.32 -17.84 -0.37
CA HIS A 112 -10.17 -19.23 0.11
C HIS A 112 -11.41 -19.71 0.89
N ARG A 113 -11.95 -18.88 1.77
CA ARG A 113 -13.17 -19.22 2.52
C ARG A 113 -14.40 -19.32 1.60
N ALA A 114 -14.50 -18.45 0.61
CA ALA A 114 -15.58 -18.50 -0.37
C ALA A 114 -15.52 -19.79 -1.20
N ALA A 115 -14.32 -20.20 -1.62
CA ALA A 115 -14.13 -21.46 -2.34
C ALA A 115 -14.47 -22.69 -1.48
N ALA A 116 -14.11 -22.68 -0.20
CA ALA A 116 -14.50 -23.73 0.74
C ALA A 116 -16.01 -23.79 0.93
N ALA A 117 -16.66 -22.63 1.14
CA ALA A 117 -18.11 -22.54 1.28
C ALA A 117 -18.86 -23.02 0.02
N PHE A 118 -18.35 -22.66 -1.17
CA PHE A 118 -18.89 -23.13 -2.44
C PHE A 118 -18.79 -24.65 -2.57
N ALA A 119 -17.62 -25.24 -2.25
CA ALA A 119 -17.44 -26.67 -2.30
C ALA A 119 -18.35 -27.43 -1.31
N ILE A 120 -18.51 -26.91 -0.09
CA ILE A 120 -19.45 -27.44 0.89
C ILE A 120 -20.88 -27.35 0.36
N GLY A 121 -21.26 -26.22 -0.25
CA GLY A 121 -22.58 -26.06 -0.86
C GLY A 121 -22.82 -27.05 -1.99
N ALA A 122 -21.87 -27.28 -2.86
CA ALA A 122 -21.97 -28.24 -3.95
C ALA A 122 -22.18 -29.68 -3.44
N VAL A 123 -21.41 -30.09 -2.43
CA VAL A 123 -21.58 -31.40 -1.78
C VAL A 123 -22.93 -31.49 -1.10
N ALA A 124 -23.34 -30.46 -0.34
CA ALA A 124 -24.65 -30.43 0.30
C ALA A 124 -25.82 -30.54 -0.71
N GLY A 125 -25.68 -29.87 -1.88
CA GLY A 125 -26.59 -29.96 -2.97
C GLY A 125 -26.77 -31.38 -3.54
N LEU A 126 -25.67 -32.13 -3.63
CA LEU A 126 -25.73 -33.54 -4.04
C LEU A 126 -26.48 -34.38 -3.02
N TYR A 127 -26.26 -34.19 -1.73
CA TYR A 127 -26.99 -34.94 -0.69
C TYR A 127 -28.46 -34.59 -0.66
N VAL A 128 -28.80 -33.30 -0.71
CA VAL A 128 -30.23 -32.85 -0.72
C VAL A 128 -30.99 -33.44 -1.90
N ARG A 129 -30.39 -33.42 -3.07
CA ARG A 129 -31.00 -34.04 -4.27
C ARG A 129 -31.02 -35.56 -4.18
N GLY A 130 -30.00 -36.20 -3.61
CA GLY A 130 -29.96 -37.64 -3.38
C GLY A 130 -31.02 -38.14 -2.39
N LEU A 131 -31.51 -37.27 -1.49
CA LEU A 131 -32.68 -37.58 -0.63
C LEU A 131 -33.99 -37.57 -1.39
N ALA A 132 -34.10 -36.73 -2.42
CA ALA A 132 -35.34 -36.56 -3.18
C ALA A 132 -35.41 -37.50 -4.40
N PHE A 133 -34.28 -37.88 -4.95
CA PHE A 133 -34.21 -38.65 -6.19
C PHE A 133 -33.15 -39.76 -6.07
N GLU A 134 -33.44 -40.89 -6.69
CA GLU A 134 -32.48 -41.97 -6.87
C GLU A 134 -31.61 -41.69 -8.10
N TYR A 135 -30.28 -41.75 -7.91
CA TYR A 135 -29.29 -41.55 -8.96
C TYR A 135 -28.51 -42.81 -9.23
N VAL A 136 -28.20 -43.04 -10.51
CA VAL A 136 -27.38 -44.15 -11.00
C VAL A 136 -26.01 -43.61 -11.40
N ALA A 137 -24.94 -44.12 -10.82
CA ALA A 137 -23.57 -43.83 -11.18
C ALA A 137 -23.09 -44.71 -12.33
N GLY A 138 -22.47 -44.11 -13.30
CA GLY A 138 -21.82 -44.77 -14.41
C GLY A 138 -20.72 -43.91 -14.99
N TRP A 139 -20.06 -44.37 -16.03
CA TRP A 139 -19.07 -43.57 -16.73
C TRP A 139 -19.12 -43.80 -18.23
N GLU A 140 -18.70 -42.80 -18.97
CA GLU A 140 -18.54 -42.87 -20.41
C GLU A 140 -17.26 -42.07 -20.81
N SER A 141 -16.54 -42.58 -21.78
CA SER A 141 -15.43 -41.84 -22.37
C SER A 141 -15.19 -42.38 -23.78
N THR A 142 -14.83 -41.46 -24.68
CA THR A 142 -14.40 -41.79 -26.05
C THR A 142 -12.97 -42.29 -26.07
N PHE A 143 -12.11 -41.82 -25.16
CA PHE A 143 -10.67 -42.04 -25.23
C PHE A 143 -10.12 -42.95 -24.13
N LEU A 144 -10.84 -43.16 -23.04
CA LEU A 144 -10.35 -43.90 -21.87
C LEU A 144 -10.89 -45.34 -21.89
N ASN A 145 -10.01 -46.29 -21.62
CA ASN A 145 -10.39 -47.67 -21.38
C ASN A 145 -10.62 -47.92 -19.88
N VAL A 146 -11.17 -49.08 -19.53
CA VAL A 146 -11.54 -49.49 -18.17
C VAL A 146 -10.32 -49.43 -17.22
N GLY A 147 -9.17 -49.92 -17.64
CA GLY A 147 -7.96 -49.93 -16.82
C GLY A 147 -7.47 -48.51 -16.47
N VAL A 148 -7.47 -47.58 -17.45
CA VAL A 148 -7.09 -46.19 -17.21
C VAL A 148 -8.09 -45.51 -16.27
N VAL A 149 -9.39 -45.74 -16.43
CA VAL A 149 -10.42 -45.20 -15.51
C VAL A 149 -10.21 -45.78 -14.12
N GLY A 150 -9.95 -47.05 -13.95
CA GLY A 150 -9.65 -47.67 -12.66
C GLY A 150 -8.42 -47.06 -11.97
N ALA A 151 -7.35 -46.83 -12.72
CA ALA A 151 -6.14 -46.17 -12.21
C ALA A 151 -6.42 -44.71 -11.78
N LEU A 152 -7.17 -43.96 -12.59
CA LEU A 152 -7.56 -42.56 -12.25
C LEU A 152 -8.39 -42.54 -10.98
N LEU A 153 -9.40 -43.41 -10.85
CA LEU A 153 -10.25 -43.47 -9.66
C LEU A 153 -9.45 -43.87 -8.40
N LYS A 154 -8.49 -44.77 -8.52
CA LYS A 154 -7.58 -45.14 -7.41
C LYS A 154 -6.75 -43.95 -6.94
N VAL A 155 -6.25 -43.14 -7.85
CA VAL A 155 -5.47 -41.95 -7.49
C VAL A 155 -6.35 -40.89 -6.86
N VAL A 156 -7.53 -40.61 -7.43
CA VAL A 156 -8.41 -39.49 -6.99
C VAL A 156 -9.21 -39.85 -5.75
N LEU A 157 -9.81 -41.05 -5.72
CA LEU A 157 -10.72 -41.50 -4.67
C LEU A 157 -10.08 -42.46 -3.66
N GLY A 158 -8.85 -42.95 -3.92
CA GLY A 158 -8.15 -43.87 -3.04
C GLY A 158 -8.06 -43.41 -1.58
N PRO A 159 -7.64 -42.18 -1.31
CA PRO A 159 -7.60 -41.67 0.06
C PRO A 159 -8.99 -41.64 0.74
N ALA A 160 -10.03 -41.30 0.00
CA ALA A 160 -11.41 -41.31 0.52
C ALA A 160 -11.90 -42.74 0.75
N SER A 161 -11.62 -43.66 -0.19
CA SER A 161 -11.93 -45.06 -0.07
C SER A 161 -11.30 -45.67 1.20
N PHE A 162 -10.03 -45.35 1.46
CA PHE A 162 -9.32 -45.81 2.66
C PHE A 162 -9.97 -45.28 3.96
N LEU A 163 -10.35 -44.02 3.98
CA LEU A 163 -10.96 -43.39 5.16
C LEU A 163 -12.40 -43.84 5.43
N THR A 164 -13.17 -44.09 4.38
CA THR A 164 -14.60 -44.44 4.51
C THR A 164 -14.83 -45.94 4.59
N GLY A 165 -13.85 -46.78 4.22
CA GLY A 165 -14.03 -48.20 4.06
C GLY A 165 -14.83 -48.61 2.81
N ILE A 166 -15.27 -47.63 1.96
CA ILE A 166 -16.00 -47.92 0.73
C ILE A 166 -15.00 -48.34 -0.33
N GLY A 167 -15.04 -49.62 -0.72
CA GLY A 167 -14.15 -50.20 -1.73
C GLY A 167 -14.39 -49.60 -3.12
N LEU A 168 -13.29 -49.36 -3.84
CA LEU A 168 -13.36 -49.01 -5.27
C LEU A 168 -13.67 -50.26 -6.11
N PRO A 169 -14.42 -50.13 -7.21
CA PRO A 169 -14.77 -51.27 -8.05
C PRO A 169 -13.54 -51.82 -8.76
N ASP A 170 -13.57 -53.12 -8.98
CA ASP A 170 -12.63 -53.83 -9.86
C ASP A 170 -12.95 -53.56 -11.36
N GLU A 171 -12.11 -54.06 -12.25
CA GLU A 171 -12.27 -53.84 -13.69
C GLU A 171 -13.60 -54.40 -14.25
N ALA A 172 -14.07 -55.56 -13.74
CA ALA A 172 -15.29 -56.20 -14.19
C ALA A 172 -16.48 -55.32 -13.81
N ARG A 173 -16.53 -54.82 -12.58
CA ARG A 173 -17.59 -53.93 -12.10
C ARG A 173 -17.56 -52.59 -12.84
N LEU A 174 -16.35 -52.02 -13.08
CA LEU A 174 -16.23 -50.80 -13.89
C LEU A 174 -16.70 -51.00 -15.34
N ALA A 175 -16.41 -52.15 -15.95
CA ALA A 175 -16.91 -52.47 -17.30
C ALA A 175 -18.42 -52.50 -17.34
N ALA A 176 -19.10 -53.08 -16.34
CA ALA A 176 -20.55 -53.14 -16.21
C ALA A 176 -21.20 -51.77 -16.00
N MET A 177 -20.43 -50.81 -15.45
CA MET A 177 -20.89 -49.42 -15.25
C MET A 177 -20.75 -48.51 -16.48
N ARG A 178 -20.14 -48.98 -17.57
CA ARG A 178 -19.88 -48.16 -18.75
C ARG A 178 -21.16 -47.86 -19.54
N LEU A 179 -21.49 -46.60 -19.66
CA LEU A 179 -22.64 -46.09 -20.41
C LEU A 179 -22.31 -45.98 -21.93
N PRO A 180 -23.32 -46.07 -22.84
CA PRO A 180 -24.73 -46.27 -22.57
C PRO A 180 -25.19 -47.71 -22.36
N GLY A 181 -24.33 -48.70 -22.64
CA GLY A 181 -24.71 -50.12 -22.61
C GLY A 181 -24.71 -50.77 -21.22
N GLY A 182 -24.07 -50.16 -20.22
CA GLY A 182 -24.02 -50.65 -18.85
C GLY A 182 -25.23 -50.23 -18.01
N VAL A 183 -25.53 -51.01 -16.99
CA VAL A 183 -26.65 -50.79 -16.08
C VAL A 183 -26.36 -49.66 -15.09
N GLY A 184 -25.06 -49.37 -14.83
CA GLY A 184 -24.64 -48.48 -13.74
C GLY A 184 -24.87 -49.08 -12.36
N GLU A 185 -24.68 -48.30 -11.32
CA GLU A 185 -24.97 -48.71 -9.93
C GLU A 185 -25.50 -47.58 -9.09
N ASN A 186 -26.04 -47.87 -7.90
CA ASN A 186 -26.54 -46.83 -7.00
C ASN A 186 -25.45 -45.82 -6.66
N ALA A 187 -25.74 -44.53 -6.82
CA ALA A 187 -24.76 -43.48 -6.69
C ALA A 187 -24.38 -43.11 -5.23
N ALA A 188 -25.06 -43.67 -4.22
CA ALA A 188 -24.82 -43.25 -2.82
C ALA A 188 -23.39 -43.40 -2.39
N GLY A 189 -22.72 -44.54 -2.64
CA GLY A 189 -21.32 -44.78 -2.34
C GLY A 189 -20.40 -43.80 -3.04
N TRP A 190 -20.68 -43.45 -4.29
CA TRP A 190 -19.92 -42.50 -5.07
C TRP A 190 -20.05 -41.06 -4.53
N ILE A 191 -21.25 -40.66 -4.13
CA ILE A 191 -21.50 -39.37 -3.50
C ILE A 191 -20.68 -39.24 -2.21
N HIS A 192 -20.63 -40.30 -1.38
CA HIS A 192 -19.80 -40.29 -0.16
C HIS A 192 -18.32 -40.21 -0.47
N LEU A 193 -17.80 -40.99 -1.43
CA LEU A 193 -16.39 -40.94 -1.84
C LEU A 193 -15.99 -39.54 -2.36
N TYR A 194 -16.80 -38.95 -3.21
CA TYR A 194 -16.54 -37.60 -3.70
C TYR A 194 -16.67 -36.53 -2.62
N ALA A 195 -17.64 -36.66 -1.70
CA ALA A 195 -17.79 -35.74 -0.58
C ALA A 195 -16.52 -35.73 0.29
N VAL A 196 -16.00 -36.91 0.65
CA VAL A 196 -14.77 -37.03 1.44
C VAL A 196 -13.56 -36.54 0.64
N THR A 197 -13.47 -36.83 -0.65
CA THR A 197 -12.38 -36.32 -1.51
C THR A 197 -12.40 -34.79 -1.57
N VAL A 198 -13.57 -34.18 -1.80
CA VAL A 198 -13.71 -32.71 -1.79
C VAL A 198 -13.37 -32.13 -0.43
N LEU A 199 -13.78 -32.78 0.66
CA LEU A 199 -13.42 -32.36 2.00
C LEU A 199 -11.90 -32.33 2.18
N LEU A 200 -11.19 -33.41 1.81
CA LEU A 200 -9.75 -33.55 1.99
C LEU A 200 -8.93 -32.65 1.07
N VAL A 201 -9.33 -32.60 -0.22
CA VAL A 201 -8.50 -31.93 -1.26
C VAL A 201 -8.89 -30.46 -1.43
N VAL A 202 -10.13 -30.08 -1.11
CA VAL A 202 -10.61 -28.72 -1.31
C VAL A 202 -10.87 -27.99 0.02
N VAL A 203 -11.79 -28.50 0.83
CA VAL A 203 -12.28 -27.76 2.00
C VAL A 203 -11.19 -27.54 3.03
N VAL A 204 -10.51 -28.61 3.43
CA VAL A 204 -9.45 -28.55 4.45
C VAL A 204 -8.28 -27.64 4.01
N PRO A 205 -7.68 -27.81 2.83
CA PRO A 205 -6.59 -26.91 2.40
C PRO A 205 -7.06 -25.46 2.23
N ARG A 206 -8.28 -25.22 1.74
CA ARG A 206 -8.81 -23.85 1.59
C ARG A 206 -9.06 -23.18 2.94
N ILE A 207 -9.53 -23.91 3.95
CA ILE A 207 -9.69 -23.37 5.30
C ILE A 207 -8.30 -23.07 5.90
N ALA A 208 -7.34 -23.97 5.75
CA ALA A 208 -5.97 -23.77 6.23
C ALA A 208 -5.31 -22.53 5.58
N LEU A 209 -5.39 -22.42 4.24
CA LEU A 209 -4.87 -21.26 3.51
C LEU A 209 -5.61 -19.95 3.90
N GLY A 210 -6.92 -20.01 4.06
CA GLY A 210 -7.73 -18.87 4.54
C GLY A 210 -7.35 -18.43 5.96
N GLY A 211 -7.05 -19.38 6.85
CA GLY A 211 -6.53 -19.13 8.18
C GLY A 211 -5.15 -18.48 8.16
N PHE A 212 -4.23 -19.06 7.38
CA PHE A 212 -2.88 -18.51 7.19
C PHE A 212 -2.90 -17.08 6.67
N GLN A 213 -3.70 -16.80 5.63
CA GLN A 213 -3.82 -15.44 5.08
C GLN A 213 -4.48 -14.47 6.07
N SER A 214 -5.38 -14.94 6.92
CA SER A 214 -5.96 -14.13 7.99
C SER A 214 -4.96 -13.77 9.07
N LEU A 215 -4.11 -14.73 9.46
CA LEU A 215 -3.03 -14.48 10.41
C LEU A 215 -1.98 -13.52 9.82
N ARG A 216 -1.62 -13.70 8.54
CA ARG A 216 -0.76 -12.78 7.81
C ARG A 216 -1.35 -11.37 7.75
N ALA A 217 -2.65 -11.24 7.46
CA ALA A 217 -3.33 -9.96 7.45
C ALA A 217 -3.33 -9.28 8.82
N ARG A 218 -3.51 -10.03 9.91
CA ARG A 218 -3.39 -9.49 11.29
C ARG A 218 -1.97 -8.97 11.56
N ARG A 219 -0.93 -9.71 11.18
CA ARG A 219 0.47 -9.28 11.34
C ARG A 219 0.77 -8.02 10.54
N LEU A 220 0.31 -7.95 9.28
CA LEU A 220 0.49 -6.77 8.44
C LEU A 220 -0.29 -5.56 8.95
N ALA A 221 -1.46 -5.75 9.55
CA ALA A 221 -2.24 -4.67 10.16
C ALA A 221 -1.57 -4.11 11.42
N ALA A 222 -0.94 -4.97 12.22
CA ALA A 222 -0.20 -4.55 13.42
C ALA A 222 1.11 -3.81 13.08
N ASN A 223 1.72 -4.12 11.93
CA ASN A 223 3.01 -3.57 11.48
C ASN A 223 2.86 -2.80 10.16
N LEU A 224 1.89 -1.90 10.07
CA LEU A 224 1.72 -1.07 8.89
C LEU A 224 2.93 -0.12 8.77
N PRO A 225 3.68 -0.12 7.64
CA PRO A 225 4.86 0.72 7.48
C PRO A 225 4.47 2.18 7.23
N VAL A 226 3.94 2.84 8.26
CA VAL A 226 3.65 4.28 8.20
C VAL A 226 4.98 5.01 8.33
N PRO A 227 5.33 5.92 7.40
CA PRO A 227 6.58 6.66 7.44
C PRO A 227 6.53 7.74 8.53
N LEU A 228 6.66 7.33 9.79
CA LEU A 228 6.62 8.22 10.96
C LEU A 228 7.77 9.25 10.97
N THR A 229 8.77 9.06 10.11
CA THR A 229 9.89 10.00 9.90
C THR A 229 9.55 11.15 8.98
N ASP A 230 8.44 11.10 8.25
CA ASP A 230 7.99 12.20 7.39
C ASP A 230 7.59 13.41 8.25
N GLY A 231 7.93 14.62 7.77
CA GLY A 231 7.70 15.87 8.49
C GLY A 231 6.24 16.07 8.92
N TYR A 232 5.28 15.65 8.10
CA TYR A 232 3.86 15.66 8.43
C TYR A 232 3.52 14.82 9.66
N PHE A 233 3.98 13.55 9.71
CA PHE A 233 3.72 12.67 10.85
C PHE A 233 4.51 13.10 12.10
N GLN A 234 5.69 13.66 11.93
CA GLN A 234 6.43 14.26 13.04
C GLN A 234 5.70 15.47 13.62
N ASN A 235 5.16 16.35 12.78
CA ASN A 235 4.33 17.48 13.20
C ASN A 235 3.06 17.00 13.91
N LEU A 236 2.33 16.06 13.33
CA LEU A 236 1.12 15.50 13.93
C LEU A 236 1.41 14.85 15.29
N ARG A 237 2.52 14.10 15.40
CA ARG A 237 2.96 13.49 16.66
C ARG A 237 3.30 14.55 17.70
N ARG A 238 3.98 15.63 17.31
CA ARG A 238 4.31 16.75 18.20
C ARG A 238 3.05 17.44 18.74
N LEU A 239 2.11 17.73 17.87
CA LEU A 239 0.82 18.31 18.27
C LEU A 239 0.06 17.41 19.27
N HIS A 240 0.20 16.08 19.11
CA HIS A 240 -0.50 15.11 19.96
C HIS A 240 0.25 14.84 21.30
N THR A 241 1.58 14.85 21.27
CA THR A 241 2.40 14.54 22.47
C THR A 241 2.76 15.78 23.28
N GLY A 242 2.37 16.99 22.84
CA GLY A 242 2.69 18.25 23.52
C GLY A 242 4.19 18.60 23.52
N HIS A 243 5.00 17.94 22.69
CA HIS A 243 6.42 18.27 22.61
C HIS A 243 6.63 19.51 21.76
N ALA A 244 7.29 20.51 22.33
CA ALA A 244 7.63 21.76 21.66
C ALA A 244 8.39 21.52 20.34
N ALA A 245 7.93 22.17 19.26
CA ALA A 245 8.65 22.15 18.00
C ALA A 245 9.98 22.90 18.19
N ARG A 246 11.12 22.23 17.89
CA ARG A 246 12.41 22.90 17.88
C ARG A 246 12.70 23.41 16.49
N VAL A 247 12.93 24.73 16.37
CA VAL A 247 13.31 25.41 15.15
C VAL A 247 14.73 25.96 15.31
N ARG A 248 15.62 25.55 14.44
CA ARG A 248 16.99 26.06 14.39
C ARG A 248 17.05 27.23 13.41
N VAL A 249 17.64 28.34 13.84
CA VAL A 249 17.80 29.53 13.03
C VAL A 249 19.28 29.81 12.84
N LEU A 250 19.72 29.90 11.59
CA LEU A 250 21.07 30.28 11.18
C LEU A 250 21.02 31.62 10.47
N PRO A 251 21.35 32.73 11.14
CA PRO A 251 21.57 34.00 10.47
C PRO A 251 22.87 33.93 9.62
N TYR A 252 22.81 34.43 8.39
CA TYR A 252 23.96 34.51 7.51
C TYR A 252 24.36 35.95 7.27
N SER A 253 25.57 36.32 7.73
CA SER A 253 26.12 37.67 7.68
C SER A 253 25.13 38.75 8.15
N TYR A 254 24.27 38.39 9.09
CA TYR A 254 23.17 39.21 9.57
C TYR A 254 22.87 38.88 11.03
N GLN A 255 22.73 39.90 11.84
CA GLN A 255 22.28 39.77 13.23
C GLN A 255 20.92 40.44 13.37
N PRO A 256 19.83 39.69 13.61
CA PRO A 256 18.52 40.28 13.80
C PRO A 256 18.49 41.15 15.06
N SER A 257 17.75 42.26 14.99
CA SER A 257 17.51 43.13 16.13
C SER A 257 16.63 42.43 17.19
N PRO A 258 16.67 42.85 18.46
CA PRO A 258 15.77 42.32 19.48
C PRO A 258 14.29 42.29 19.07
N PRO A 259 13.69 43.37 18.49
CA PRO A 259 12.33 43.31 17.93
C PRO A 259 12.17 42.32 16.80
N GLY A 260 13.20 42.13 15.95
CA GLY A 260 13.21 41.14 14.88
C GLY A 260 13.21 39.69 15.42
N LEU A 261 13.90 39.43 16.53
CA LEU A 261 13.87 38.13 17.21
C LEU A 261 12.49 37.83 17.80
N ASP A 262 11.83 38.82 18.39
CA ASP A 262 10.47 38.68 18.90
C ASP A 262 9.47 38.46 17.75
N GLY A 263 9.67 39.14 16.63
CA GLY A 263 8.89 38.90 15.43
C GLY A 263 9.10 37.47 14.85
N LEU A 264 10.33 37.01 14.80
CA LEU A 264 10.62 35.65 14.37
C LEU A 264 9.96 34.61 15.30
N ARG A 265 9.94 34.87 16.61
CA ARG A 265 9.23 34.03 17.57
C ARG A 265 7.72 34.00 17.30
N ARG A 266 7.10 35.17 17.08
CA ARG A 266 5.68 35.26 16.71
C ARG A 266 5.36 34.52 15.41
N LEU A 267 6.21 34.65 14.38
CA LEU A 267 6.06 33.94 13.12
C LEU A 267 6.07 32.42 13.33
N MET A 268 7.01 31.91 14.12
CA MET A 268 7.08 30.49 14.43
C MET A 268 5.93 30.01 15.29
N GLN A 269 5.42 30.83 16.19
CA GLN A 269 4.22 30.51 16.98
C GLN A 269 2.96 30.42 16.14
N GLN A 270 2.84 31.23 15.08
CA GLN A 270 1.72 31.10 14.13
C GLN A 270 1.74 29.74 13.39
N VAL A 271 2.92 29.21 13.07
CA VAL A 271 3.09 27.98 12.30
C VAL A 271 3.08 26.72 13.18
N TYR A 272 3.74 26.78 14.35
CA TYR A 272 4.00 25.61 15.20
C TYR A 272 3.27 25.66 16.56
N GLY A 273 2.56 26.74 16.86
CA GLY A 273 1.90 26.95 18.15
C GLY A 273 2.82 27.57 19.22
N ASN A 274 2.23 27.89 20.37
CA ASN A 274 2.88 28.66 21.44
C ASN A 274 4.09 27.96 22.08
N GLU A 275 4.18 26.65 22.03
CA GLU A 275 5.23 25.83 22.64
C GLU A 275 6.51 25.71 21.79
N VAL A 276 6.61 26.48 20.68
CA VAL A 276 7.79 26.42 19.80
C VAL A 276 9.06 26.89 20.50
N GLN A 277 10.12 26.11 20.39
CA GLN A 277 11.45 26.45 20.89
C GLN A 277 12.38 26.87 19.75
N LEU A 278 12.86 28.11 19.82
CA LEU A 278 13.82 28.68 18.87
C LEU A 278 15.24 28.52 19.40
N SER A 279 16.08 27.84 18.62
CA SER A 279 17.52 27.78 18.83
C SER A 279 18.17 28.67 17.79
N ILE A 280 18.56 29.87 18.20
CA ILE A 280 19.23 30.84 17.33
C ILE A 280 20.72 30.65 17.49
N LEU A 281 21.37 30.24 16.40
CA LEU A 281 22.82 30.05 16.37
C LEU A 281 23.56 31.39 16.11
N PRO A 282 24.84 31.46 16.45
CA PRO A 282 25.69 32.62 16.07
C PRO A 282 25.60 32.85 14.54
N PRO A 283 25.63 34.13 14.11
CA PRO A 283 25.63 34.41 12.67
C PRO A 283 26.83 33.79 11.97
N VAL A 284 26.59 33.10 10.86
CA VAL A 284 27.62 32.60 9.99
C VAL A 284 28.22 33.80 9.23
N PRO A 285 29.51 34.06 9.31
CA PRO A 285 30.14 35.15 8.56
C PRO A 285 30.11 34.87 7.06
N LEU A 286 30.22 35.92 6.26
CA LEU A 286 30.37 35.81 4.81
C LEU A 286 31.63 34.98 4.48
N GLY A 287 31.51 33.95 3.66
CA GLY A 287 32.57 32.99 3.35
C GLY A 287 32.79 31.92 4.41
N GLY A 288 31.93 31.80 5.43
CA GLY A 288 32.02 30.82 6.51
C GLY A 288 31.28 29.50 6.27
N GLU A 289 30.93 29.18 5.02
CA GLU A 289 30.09 28.02 4.64
C GLU A 289 30.76 26.67 4.98
N ASP A 290 32.12 26.64 5.06
CA ASP A 290 32.90 25.42 5.36
C ASP A 290 32.69 24.93 6.80
N HIS A 291 32.15 25.77 7.68
CA HIS A 291 31.99 25.45 9.10
C HIS A 291 30.57 24.92 9.45
N LEU A 292 29.73 24.68 8.46
CA LEU A 292 28.35 24.15 8.66
C LEU A 292 28.31 22.70 9.14
N GLU A 293 29.43 21.96 9.08
CA GLU A 293 29.53 20.60 9.63
C GLU A 293 29.25 20.53 11.14
N THR A 294 29.42 21.64 11.85
CA THR A 294 29.14 21.78 13.28
C THR A 294 27.67 22.14 13.58
N VAL A 295 26.87 22.45 12.57
CA VAL A 295 25.45 22.74 12.74
C VAL A 295 24.72 21.49 13.17
N GLY A 296 24.61 21.35 14.47
CA GLY A 296 24.16 20.27 15.31
C GLY A 296 23.34 19.17 14.63
N ARG A 297 23.76 17.93 14.86
CA ARG A 297 23.10 16.70 14.40
C ARG A 297 21.76 16.43 15.11
N GLU A 298 21.34 17.30 16.02
CA GLU A 298 20.07 17.14 16.71
C GLU A 298 18.89 17.29 15.76
N PRO A 299 17.92 16.39 15.80
CA PRO A 299 16.74 16.48 14.97
C PRO A 299 15.90 17.70 15.38
N VAL A 300 15.66 18.59 14.42
CA VAL A 300 14.79 19.77 14.56
C VAL A 300 13.61 19.69 13.59
N ALA A 301 12.56 20.43 13.88
CA ALA A 301 11.38 20.49 13.03
C ALA A 301 11.65 21.24 11.73
N LEU A 302 12.47 22.29 11.83
CA LEU A 302 12.78 23.21 10.75
C LEU A 302 14.15 23.82 11.01
N THR A 303 14.94 23.97 9.95
CA THR A 303 16.12 24.82 9.93
C THR A 303 15.85 26.04 9.06
N LEU A 304 15.97 27.22 9.62
CA LEU A 304 15.82 28.50 8.94
C LEU A 304 17.18 29.09 8.58
N ALA A 305 17.42 29.34 7.29
CA ALA A 305 18.48 30.22 6.83
C ALA A 305 17.92 31.65 6.85
N LEU A 306 18.44 32.52 7.73
CA LEU A 306 17.93 33.86 7.92
C LEU A 306 18.85 34.90 7.28
N PHE A 307 18.29 35.71 6.40
CA PHE A 307 18.99 36.76 5.66
C PHE A 307 18.38 38.13 5.91
N SER A 308 19.12 39.20 5.62
CA SER A 308 18.59 40.56 5.54
C SER A 308 18.38 40.98 4.10
N LEU A 309 17.22 41.55 3.77
CA LEU A 309 16.94 42.08 2.44
C LEU A 309 17.89 43.23 2.07
N SER A 310 18.44 43.94 3.07
CA SER A 310 19.37 45.03 2.87
C SER A 310 20.71 44.56 2.32
N ALA A 311 21.09 43.27 2.54
CA ALA A 311 22.28 42.69 1.94
C ALA A 311 22.10 42.55 0.43
N THR A 312 23.17 42.78 -0.33
CA THR A 312 23.18 42.52 -1.77
C THR A 312 23.21 41.01 -1.98
N PRO A 313 22.18 40.43 -2.60
CA PRO A 313 22.17 38.99 -2.83
C PRO A 313 23.23 38.62 -3.88
N GLU A 314 24.05 37.66 -3.56
CA GLU A 314 25.14 37.16 -4.39
C GLU A 314 25.00 35.63 -4.50
N TYR A 315 25.18 35.11 -5.70
CA TYR A 315 25.09 33.70 -5.96
C TYR A 315 26.14 32.89 -5.20
N GLU A 316 27.38 33.38 -5.23
CA GLU A 316 28.55 32.71 -4.68
C GLU A 316 28.55 32.64 -3.13
N ASN A 317 27.84 33.55 -2.49
CA ASN A 317 27.72 33.61 -1.04
C ASN A 317 26.39 33.01 -0.56
N HIS A 318 25.25 33.64 -0.92
CA HIS A 318 23.96 33.33 -0.34
C HIS A 318 23.37 32.01 -0.85
N ALA A 319 23.49 31.72 -2.17
CA ALA A 319 23.02 30.47 -2.73
C ALA A 319 23.92 29.28 -2.32
N ASN A 320 25.24 29.51 -2.26
CA ASN A 320 26.17 28.46 -1.80
C ASN A 320 25.96 28.15 -0.31
N PHE A 321 25.72 29.14 0.53
CA PHE A 321 25.39 28.92 1.94
C PHE A 321 24.17 28.00 2.10
N VAL A 322 23.07 28.26 1.38
CA VAL A 322 21.88 27.42 1.45
C VAL A 322 22.15 26.02 0.89
N ALA A 323 22.92 25.91 -0.19
CA ALA A 323 23.31 24.63 -0.76
C ALA A 323 24.17 23.80 0.21
N ALA A 324 25.16 24.43 0.86
CA ALA A 324 26.00 23.80 1.87
C ALA A 324 25.18 23.37 3.09
N LEU A 325 24.25 24.23 3.54
CA LEU A 325 23.34 23.91 4.65
C LEU A 325 22.45 22.70 4.33
N VAL A 326 21.86 22.63 3.14
CA VAL A 326 21.06 21.47 2.68
C VAL A 326 21.94 20.22 2.60
N GLY A 327 23.20 20.36 2.15
CA GLY A 327 24.15 19.24 2.06
C GLY A 327 24.61 18.72 3.42
N ALA A 328 24.76 19.60 4.42
CA ALA A 328 25.18 19.25 5.78
C ALA A 328 24.09 18.58 6.62
N LEU A 329 22.83 18.74 6.25
CA LEU A 329 21.67 18.22 6.98
C LEU A 329 21.19 16.88 6.42
N PRO A 330 20.49 16.06 7.22
CA PRO A 330 19.84 14.84 6.75
C PRO A 330 18.88 15.11 5.58
N ALA A 331 18.77 14.18 4.63
CA ALA A 331 17.97 14.35 3.42
C ALA A 331 16.47 14.60 3.65
N ASN A 332 15.99 14.36 4.85
CA ASN A 332 14.60 14.61 5.30
C ASN A 332 14.48 15.88 6.15
N ALA A 333 15.55 16.66 6.34
CA ALA A 333 15.49 17.91 7.06
C ALA A 333 14.76 18.97 6.25
N ALA A 334 13.84 19.69 6.90
CA ALA A 334 13.19 20.84 6.30
C ALA A 334 14.13 22.05 6.43
N VAL A 335 14.44 22.67 5.29
CA VAL A 335 15.23 23.91 5.21
C VAL A 335 14.42 24.98 4.50
N VAL A 336 14.28 26.14 5.09
CA VAL A 336 13.59 27.30 4.51
C VAL A 336 14.50 28.53 4.60
N ALA A 337 14.52 29.33 3.53
CA ALA A 337 15.15 30.62 3.51
C ALA A 337 14.14 31.71 3.91
N VAL A 338 14.45 32.47 4.95
CA VAL A 338 13.66 33.62 5.38
C VAL A 338 14.50 34.89 5.18
N VAL A 339 13.91 35.88 4.53
CA VAL A 339 14.54 37.17 4.24
C VAL A 339 13.82 38.26 5.02
N ASP A 340 14.50 38.84 6.00
CA ASP A 340 13.98 39.98 6.80
C ASP A 340 14.04 41.27 6.02
N GLU A 341 12.90 41.88 5.83
CA GLU A 341 12.74 43.12 5.09
C GLU A 341 12.74 44.38 5.99
N SER A 342 12.75 44.22 7.30
CA SER A 342 12.50 45.28 8.26
C SER A 342 13.42 46.49 8.05
N ALA A 343 14.72 46.25 7.95
CA ALA A 343 15.69 47.35 7.75
C ALA A 343 15.56 48.02 6.37
N PHE A 344 15.21 47.22 5.32
CA PHE A 344 15.02 47.76 3.99
C PHE A 344 13.76 48.61 3.89
N ILE A 345 12.63 48.14 4.45
CA ILE A 345 11.36 48.87 4.49
C ILE A 345 11.50 50.16 5.29
N ARG A 346 12.18 50.14 6.41
CA ARG A 346 12.45 51.31 7.23
C ARG A 346 13.23 52.38 6.47
N ARG A 347 14.11 51.99 5.56
CA ARG A 347 14.95 52.90 4.79
C ARG A 347 14.26 53.42 3.51
N PHE A 348 13.52 52.58 2.82
CA PHE A 348 13.02 52.87 1.46
C PHE A 348 11.47 52.87 1.36
N GLY A 349 10.77 52.51 2.41
CA GLY A 349 9.31 52.39 2.44
C GLY A 349 8.78 51.05 1.91
N ALA A 350 7.61 50.65 2.40
CA ALA A 350 6.97 49.37 2.07
C ALA A 350 6.39 49.30 0.65
N THR A 351 6.11 50.45 0.04
CA THR A 351 5.49 50.56 -1.29
C THR A 351 6.48 50.93 -2.40
N SER A 352 7.78 50.92 -2.11
CA SER A 352 8.81 51.30 -3.09
C SER A 352 8.97 50.23 -4.19
N GLU A 353 9.09 50.66 -5.43
CA GLU A 353 9.44 49.76 -6.57
C GLU A 353 10.73 48.97 -6.32
N ARG A 354 11.68 49.62 -5.64
CA ARG A 354 12.93 48.98 -5.19
C ARG A 354 12.75 47.73 -4.32
N LEU A 355 11.67 47.69 -3.52
CA LEU A 355 11.34 46.52 -2.71
C LEU A 355 10.99 45.33 -3.61
N GLY A 356 10.17 45.55 -4.66
CA GLY A 356 9.80 44.53 -5.63
C GLY A 356 11.00 43.96 -6.39
N GLU A 357 11.87 44.86 -6.90
CA GLU A 357 13.08 44.48 -7.60
C GLU A 357 14.06 43.69 -6.71
N ARG A 358 14.21 44.09 -5.45
CA ARG A 358 15.09 43.38 -4.50
C ARG A 358 14.57 41.97 -4.17
N ARG A 359 13.28 41.82 -3.95
CA ARG A 359 12.60 40.54 -3.76
C ARG A 359 12.80 39.62 -5.00
N ALA A 360 12.61 40.17 -6.19
CA ALA A 360 12.81 39.40 -7.42
C ALA A 360 14.28 38.90 -7.59
N THR A 361 15.25 39.74 -7.21
CA THR A 361 16.67 39.36 -7.24
C THR A 361 16.98 38.24 -6.24
N TRP A 362 16.50 38.33 -5.01
CA TRP A 362 16.65 37.27 -4.01
C TRP A 362 16.01 35.95 -4.45
N ARG A 363 14.79 35.99 -5.00
CA ARG A 363 14.15 34.78 -5.55
C ARG A 363 15.01 34.14 -6.63
N ARG A 364 15.43 34.91 -7.62
CA ARG A 364 16.24 34.40 -8.74
C ARG A 364 17.53 33.74 -8.27
N ILE A 365 18.21 34.30 -7.26
CA ILE A 365 19.48 33.76 -6.77
C ILE A 365 19.28 32.46 -6.00
N LEU A 366 18.29 32.40 -5.14
CA LEU A 366 18.05 31.21 -4.32
C LEU A 366 17.37 30.08 -5.10
N SER A 367 16.44 30.38 -6.02
CA SER A 367 15.75 29.35 -6.79
C SER A 367 16.63 28.67 -7.86
N ASN A 368 17.61 29.38 -8.43
CA ASN A 368 18.44 28.84 -9.51
C ASN A 368 19.37 27.70 -9.09
N ARG A 369 19.77 27.62 -7.81
CA ARG A 369 20.74 26.60 -7.35
C ARG A 369 20.10 25.53 -6.48
N VAL A 370 19.20 25.89 -5.60
CA VAL A 370 18.71 25.01 -4.53
C VAL A 370 17.20 24.74 -4.63
N ASP A 371 16.52 25.34 -5.62
CA ASP A 371 15.07 25.24 -5.80
C ASP A 371 14.29 25.58 -4.50
N ILE A 372 14.79 26.58 -3.76
CA ILE A 372 14.19 27.06 -2.52
C ILE A 372 13.58 28.45 -2.79
N GLU A 373 12.28 28.56 -2.61
CA GLU A 373 11.60 29.86 -2.64
C GLU A 373 11.74 30.56 -1.29
N PRO A 374 12.32 31.78 -1.25
CA PRO A 374 12.47 32.52 0.00
C PRO A 374 11.13 33.10 0.48
N VAL A 375 10.93 33.05 1.80
CA VAL A 375 9.83 33.73 2.48
C VAL A 375 10.29 35.11 2.92
N PHE A 376 9.64 36.16 2.39
CA PHE A 376 9.91 37.53 2.76
C PHE A 376 9.00 37.96 3.89
N VAL A 377 9.58 38.59 4.91
CA VAL A 377 8.85 39.00 6.10
C VAL A 377 9.48 40.24 6.72
N SER A 378 8.66 41.18 7.19
CA SER A 378 9.14 42.26 8.06
C SER A 378 9.04 41.80 9.51
N LEU A 379 10.15 41.34 10.07
CA LEU A 379 10.17 40.77 11.43
C LEU A 379 9.88 41.80 12.52
N GLU A 380 10.12 43.10 12.26
CA GLU A 380 9.84 44.15 13.20
C GLU A 380 8.38 44.69 13.12
N SER A 381 7.57 44.20 12.17
CA SER A 381 6.16 44.56 12.05
C SER A 381 5.30 43.77 13.04
N GLU A 382 4.26 44.42 13.57
CA GLU A 382 3.23 43.73 14.35
C GLU A 382 2.34 42.87 13.46
N ASP A 383 2.04 43.35 12.26
CA ASP A 383 1.30 42.59 11.25
C ASP A 383 2.27 41.83 10.36
N MET A 384 2.35 40.52 10.58
CA MET A 384 3.14 39.61 9.76
C MET A 384 2.33 39.10 8.55
N GLY A 385 1.10 39.48 8.44
CA GLY A 385 0.21 39.30 7.30
C GLY A 385 0.30 37.89 6.71
N ASP A 386 0.69 37.87 5.44
CA ASP A 386 0.79 36.63 4.65
C ASP A 386 2.01 35.76 4.97
N ALA A 387 2.98 36.23 5.76
CA ALA A 387 4.26 35.51 5.94
C ALA A 387 4.08 34.13 6.61
N GLY A 388 3.22 34.06 7.64
CA GLY A 388 2.90 32.80 8.32
C GLY A 388 2.22 31.80 7.39
N ARG A 389 1.29 32.26 6.56
CA ARG A 389 0.60 31.44 5.56
C ARG A 389 1.59 30.94 4.50
N LYS A 390 2.41 31.83 3.92
CA LYS A 390 3.44 31.46 2.93
C LYS A 390 4.44 30.48 3.49
N LEU A 391 4.86 30.66 4.73
CA LEU A 391 5.76 29.72 5.37
C LEU A 391 5.13 28.34 5.53
N SER A 392 3.84 28.27 5.89
CA SER A 392 3.10 27.02 5.97
C SER A 392 2.97 26.35 4.60
N GLU A 393 2.68 27.10 3.54
CA GLU A 393 2.61 26.60 2.16
C GLU A 393 3.96 26.01 1.71
N VAL A 394 5.06 26.72 1.97
CA VAL A 394 6.43 26.23 1.66
C VAL A 394 6.77 24.96 2.45
N LEU A 395 6.38 24.89 3.71
CA LEU A 395 6.60 23.69 4.52
C LEU A 395 5.79 22.49 4.04
N ASP A 396 4.56 22.70 3.59
CA ASP A 396 3.72 21.66 3.00
C ASP A 396 4.33 21.16 1.68
N GLU A 397 4.86 22.06 0.85
CA GLU A 397 5.54 21.72 -0.39
C GLU A 397 6.84 20.93 -0.14
N ILE A 398 7.69 21.37 0.80
CA ILE A 398 8.91 20.65 1.21
C ILE A 398 8.54 19.26 1.72
N SER A 399 7.51 19.14 2.55
CA SER A 399 7.02 17.86 3.06
C SER A 399 6.59 16.93 1.93
N GLY A 400 5.91 17.46 0.92
CA GLY A 400 5.52 16.72 -0.29
C GLY A 400 6.73 16.23 -1.11
N ARG A 401 7.75 17.07 -1.31
CA ARG A 401 8.99 16.74 -2.04
C ARG A 401 9.82 15.69 -1.31
N VAL A 402 9.95 15.77 0.00
CA VAL A 402 10.67 14.78 0.83
C VAL A 402 10.06 13.40 0.67
N VAL A 403 8.74 13.30 0.67
CA VAL A 403 8.00 12.04 0.43
C VAL A 403 8.29 11.49 -0.97
N GLN A 404 8.36 12.34 -1.98
CA GLN A 404 8.61 11.95 -3.36
C GLN A 404 10.05 11.46 -3.57
N ASN A 405 11.05 12.14 -3.00
CA ASN A 405 12.46 11.78 -3.08
C ASN A 405 12.81 10.50 -2.30
N ALA A 406 12.19 10.27 -1.14
CA ALA A 406 12.34 9.02 -0.39
C ALA A 406 11.86 7.80 -1.20
N ARG A 407 10.81 7.96 -2.00
CA ARG A 407 10.29 6.92 -2.89
C ARG A 407 11.22 6.63 -4.07
N PHE A 408 11.80 7.65 -4.66
CA PHE A 408 12.75 7.49 -5.78
C PHE A 408 13.99 6.70 -5.32
N ARG A 409 14.53 7.01 -4.13
CA ARG A 409 15.67 6.30 -3.53
C ARG A 409 15.33 4.87 -3.10
N ALA A 410 14.13 4.61 -2.60
CA ALA A 410 13.67 3.26 -2.28
C ALA A 410 13.46 2.41 -3.54
N GLY A 411 12.97 3.01 -4.63
CA GLY A 411 12.83 2.36 -5.94
C GLY A 411 14.18 2.07 -6.60
N ALA A 412 15.15 2.98 -6.50
CA ALA A 412 16.49 2.82 -7.05
C ALA A 412 17.34 1.77 -6.30
N LYS A 413 17.18 1.64 -4.97
CA LYS A 413 17.81 0.56 -4.18
C LYS A 413 17.18 -0.82 -4.39
N ALA A 414 15.97 -0.87 -4.94
CA ALA A 414 15.29 -2.12 -5.27
C ALA A 414 15.60 -2.61 -6.69
N SER A 415 16.26 -1.78 -7.52
CA SER A 415 16.66 -2.09 -8.88
C SER A 415 18.18 -2.26 -9.08
N ALA A 416 18.96 -2.09 -8.03
CA ALA A 416 20.38 -2.43 -7.92
C ALA A 416 20.57 -3.67 -7.04
#